data_97a8af127b396c4324dca2accf76b90c
#
_entry.id   97a8af127b396c4324dca2accf76b90c
#
_cell.length_a   1.000
_cell.length_b   1.000
_cell.length_c   1.000
_cell.angle_alpha   90.00
_cell.angle_beta   90.00
_cell.angle_gamma   90.00
#
_symmetry.space_group_name_H-M   'P 1'
#
loop_
_entity.id
_entity.type
_entity.pdbx_description
1 polymer ?
#
loop_
_entity_poly.entity_id
_entity_poly.type
_entity_poly.pdbx_seq_one_letter_code
_entity_poly.pdbx_strand_id
1 'polypeptide(L)'
;METIIGVRFRTAGKIYHFSPGQLTIAKGQHVIVETARGMECGRVVTGPEEIEPAPDAQPLKVIQRIANAHDLQRVEDNRKHEKEARVICKKKIREHGLPMKLVSVEYTFDLNKIIFYFTADGRIDFRDLVKDLASVFRTRIELRQIGVRDEAKMMGGIGCCGRPLCCATFLGDFEPVSIRMAKEQNLSLNPTKISGICGRLMCCLKYESDCYCGQCPKQVKKIQPPQQGLSLIHI
;
A
#
# COMPACT_ATOMS: atom_id res chain seq x y z
N MET A 1 -16.80 1.42 -26.13
CA MET A 1 -16.69 1.96 -24.74
C MET A 1 -16.61 0.80 -23.80
N GLU A 2 -15.67 0.82 -22.87
CA GLU A 2 -15.46 -0.26 -21.91
C GLU A 2 -15.69 0.30 -20.50
N THR A 3 -16.53 -0.36 -19.70
CA THR A 3 -16.81 0.07 -18.35
C THR A 3 -15.71 -0.42 -17.42
N ILE A 4 -15.12 0.49 -16.66
CA ILE A 4 -14.06 0.18 -15.69
C ILE A 4 -14.48 0.54 -14.27
N ILE A 5 -13.94 -0.20 -13.32
CA ILE A 5 -14.08 0.05 -11.88
C ILE A 5 -12.68 0.07 -11.25
N GLY A 6 -12.41 1.08 -10.44
CA GLY A 6 -11.16 1.16 -9.70
C GLY A 6 -11.23 0.45 -8.35
N VAL A 7 -10.37 -0.53 -8.15
CA VAL A 7 -10.28 -1.35 -6.94
C VAL A 7 -8.96 -1.07 -6.23
N ARG A 8 -9.00 -0.97 -4.91
CA ARG A 8 -7.83 -0.77 -4.05
C ARG A 8 -7.76 -1.88 -3.01
N PHE A 9 -6.58 -2.48 -2.87
CA PHE A 9 -6.34 -3.58 -1.94
C PHE A 9 -5.80 -3.13 -0.58
N ARG A 10 -5.17 -1.95 -0.50
CA ARG A 10 -4.61 -1.36 0.74
C ARG A 10 -4.98 0.11 0.83
N THR A 11 -5.06 0.67 2.03
CA THR A 11 -5.51 2.05 2.30
C THR A 11 -4.84 3.10 1.41
N ALA A 12 -3.52 3.09 1.27
CA ALA A 12 -2.76 3.98 0.38
C ALA A 12 -2.16 3.23 -0.82
N GLY A 13 -2.82 2.14 -1.25
CA GLY A 13 -2.39 1.35 -2.40
C GLY A 13 -2.71 2.03 -3.73
N LYS A 14 -2.04 1.56 -4.78
CA LYS A 14 -2.40 1.91 -6.16
C LYS A 14 -3.82 1.46 -6.46
N ILE A 15 -4.53 2.23 -7.26
CA ILE A 15 -5.84 1.85 -7.80
C ILE A 15 -5.59 1.01 -9.05
N TYR A 16 -6.22 -0.15 -9.10
CA TYR A 16 -6.18 -1.04 -10.25
C TYR A 16 -7.54 -1.06 -10.92
N HIS A 17 -7.56 -1.03 -12.23
CA HIS A 17 -8.78 -1.02 -13.01
C HIS A 17 -9.18 -2.44 -13.42
N PHE A 18 -10.47 -2.75 -13.26
CA PHE A 18 -11.07 -4.03 -13.59
C PHE A 18 -12.37 -3.79 -14.36
N SER A 19 -12.75 -4.76 -15.18
CA SER A 19 -14.06 -4.78 -15.79
C SER A 19 -15.10 -5.32 -14.80
N PRO A 20 -16.25 -4.68 -14.62
CA PRO A 20 -17.34 -5.19 -13.77
C PRO A 20 -18.03 -6.43 -14.36
N GLY A 21 -17.85 -6.73 -15.67
CA GLY A 21 -18.62 -7.76 -16.36
C GLY A 21 -20.10 -7.45 -16.33
N GLN A 22 -20.89 -8.40 -15.85
CA GLN A 22 -22.37 -8.27 -15.71
C GLN A 22 -22.81 -7.82 -14.31
N LEU A 23 -21.85 -7.50 -13.42
CA LEU A 23 -22.13 -7.18 -12.03
C LEU A 23 -22.45 -5.70 -11.86
N THR A 24 -23.52 -5.40 -11.13
CA THR A 24 -23.82 -4.04 -10.68
C THR A 24 -23.07 -3.76 -9.38
N ILE A 25 -22.01 -2.96 -9.46
CA ILE A 25 -21.10 -2.73 -8.35
C ILE A 25 -21.12 -1.26 -7.97
N ALA A 26 -21.34 -0.99 -6.67
CA ALA A 26 -21.33 0.38 -6.12
C ALA A 26 -19.98 0.70 -5.46
N LYS A 27 -19.64 1.99 -5.45
CA LYS A 27 -18.48 2.50 -4.73
C LYS A 27 -18.56 2.15 -3.23
N GLY A 28 -17.46 1.66 -2.68
CA GLY A 28 -17.35 1.26 -1.29
C GLY A 28 -17.54 -0.23 -1.04
N GLN A 29 -18.12 -0.97 -2.00
CA GLN A 29 -18.27 -2.42 -1.89
C GLN A 29 -16.93 -3.15 -1.94
N HIS A 30 -16.88 -4.33 -1.36
CA HIS A 30 -15.75 -5.23 -1.46
C HIS A 30 -16.01 -6.26 -2.57
N VAL A 31 -14.98 -6.52 -3.35
CA VAL A 31 -15.02 -7.41 -4.51
C VAL A 31 -13.87 -8.40 -4.47
N ILE A 32 -14.10 -9.58 -5.01
CA ILE A 32 -13.08 -10.60 -5.19
C ILE A 32 -12.62 -10.56 -6.63
N VAL A 33 -11.31 -10.41 -6.79
CA VAL A 33 -10.65 -10.32 -8.09
C VAL A 33 -9.47 -11.26 -8.16
N GLU A 34 -9.15 -11.71 -9.36
CA GLU A 34 -7.95 -12.50 -9.61
C GLU A 34 -6.80 -11.57 -10.00
N THR A 35 -5.72 -11.61 -9.24
CA THR A 35 -4.49 -10.85 -9.51
C THR A 35 -3.35 -11.79 -9.90
N ALA A 36 -2.18 -11.24 -10.19
CA ALA A 36 -0.96 -12.05 -10.37
C ALA A 36 -0.52 -12.78 -9.09
N ARG A 37 -1.09 -12.42 -7.94
CA ARG A 37 -0.81 -13.03 -6.63
C ARG A 37 -1.81 -14.11 -6.23
N GLY A 38 -2.87 -14.29 -7.01
CA GLY A 38 -4.02 -15.15 -6.73
C GLY A 38 -5.29 -14.32 -6.49
N MET A 39 -6.25 -14.94 -5.82
CA MET A 39 -7.49 -14.27 -5.44
C MET A 39 -7.22 -13.24 -4.35
N GLU A 40 -7.73 -12.03 -4.52
CA GLU A 40 -7.60 -10.94 -3.56
C GLU A 40 -8.96 -10.25 -3.32
N CYS A 41 -9.18 -9.84 -2.08
CA CYS A 41 -10.33 -9.02 -1.72
C CYS A 41 -9.94 -7.54 -1.76
N GLY A 42 -10.56 -6.77 -2.62
CA GLY A 42 -10.32 -5.34 -2.77
C GLY A 42 -11.57 -4.51 -2.49
N ARG A 43 -11.37 -3.22 -2.20
CA ARG A 43 -12.46 -2.26 -2.02
C ARG A 43 -12.58 -1.37 -3.26
N VAL A 44 -13.79 -1.20 -3.75
CA VAL A 44 -14.12 -0.31 -4.87
C VAL A 44 -13.99 1.15 -4.43
N VAL A 45 -13.15 1.91 -5.12
CA VAL A 45 -12.87 3.33 -4.81
C VAL A 45 -13.43 4.28 -5.86
N THR A 46 -13.41 3.88 -7.15
CA THR A 46 -14.09 4.61 -8.21
C THR A 46 -15.26 3.79 -8.72
N GLY A 47 -16.38 4.46 -9.00
CA GLY A 47 -17.57 3.83 -9.57
C GLY A 47 -17.33 3.41 -11.03
N PRO A 48 -18.36 2.85 -11.68
CA PRO A 48 -18.30 2.52 -13.08
C PRO A 48 -18.08 3.79 -13.91
N GLU A 49 -16.98 3.82 -14.66
CA GLU A 49 -16.61 4.88 -15.58
C GLU A 49 -16.45 4.25 -16.97
N GLU A 50 -17.01 4.93 -17.99
CA GLU A 50 -16.81 4.51 -19.38
C GLU A 50 -15.55 5.16 -19.92
N ILE A 51 -14.63 4.35 -20.41
CA ILE A 51 -13.43 4.80 -21.08
C ILE A 51 -13.31 4.21 -22.47
N GLU A 52 -12.68 4.95 -23.37
CA GLU A 52 -12.24 4.42 -24.64
C GLU A 52 -10.95 3.62 -24.42
N PRO A 53 -10.92 2.31 -24.75
CA PRO A 53 -9.72 1.52 -24.60
C PRO A 53 -8.61 2.07 -25.51
N ALA A 54 -7.41 2.28 -24.96
CA ALA A 54 -6.26 2.60 -25.79
C ALA A 54 -5.94 1.41 -26.71
N PRO A 55 -5.50 1.65 -27.96
CA PRO A 55 -5.31 0.61 -28.97
C PRO A 55 -4.34 -0.51 -28.55
N ASP A 56 -3.42 -0.23 -27.62
CA ASP A 56 -2.45 -1.20 -27.07
C ASP A 56 -2.76 -1.66 -25.64
N ALA A 57 -3.98 -1.38 -25.11
CA ALA A 57 -4.33 -1.75 -23.74
C ALA A 57 -4.51 -3.27 -23.62
N GLN A 58 -3.86 -3.87 -22.61
CA GLN A 58 -4.13 -5.26 -22.26
C GLN A 58 -5.58 -5.42 -21.80
N PRO A 59 -6.24 -6.55 -22.11
CA PRO A 59 -7.63 -6.79 -21.70
C PRO A 59 -7.73 -6.70 -20.17
N LEU A 60 -8.72 -5.94 -19.71
CA LEU A 60 -8.96 -5.77 -18.29
C LEU A 60 -9.43 -7.10 -17.66
N LYS A 61 -8.87 -7.43 -16.52
CA LYS A 61 -9.37 -8.58 -15.74
C LYS A 61 -10.76 -8.29 -15.23
N VAL A 62 -11.62 -9.30 -15.25
CA VAL A 62 -13.00 -9.18 -14.81
C VAL A 62 -13.09 -9.41 -13.29
N ILE A 63 -13.98 -8.68 -12.63
CA ILE A 63 -14.33 -8.91 -11.23
C ILE A 63 -15.09 -10.23 -11.14
N GLN A 64 -14.61 -11.17 -10.31
CA GLN A 64 -15.17 -12.50 -10.18
C GLN A 64 -16.55 -12.45 -9.52
N ARG A 65 -16.65 -11.76 -8.39
CA ARG A 65 -17.89 -11.59 -7.63
C ARG A 65 -17.78 -10.49 -6.57
N ILE A 66 -18.91 -10.08 -6.06
CA ILE A 66 -19.01 -9.23 -4.87
C ILE A 66 -18.66 -10.08 -3.64
N ALA A 67 -17.89 -9.51 -2.70
CA ALA A 67 -17.54 -10.18 -1.45
C ALA A 67 -18.78 -10.34 -0.55
N ASN A 68 -18.96 -11.51 0.01
CA ASN A 68 -20.00 -11.80 0.98
C ASN A 68 -19.50 -11.64 2.42
N ALA A 69 -20.38 -11.79 3.42
CA ALA A 69 -20.02 -11.67 4.83
C ALA A 69 -18.94 -12.69 5.26
N HIS A 70 -18.96 -13.89 4.71
CA HIS A 70 -17.96 -14.92 4.98
C HIS A 70 -16.57 -14.52 4.44
N ASP A 71 -16.50 -13.87 3.28
CA ASP A 71 -15.25 -13.36 2.73
C ASP A 71 -14.64 -12.27 3.62
N LEU A 72 -15.48 -11.36 4.12
CA LEU A 72 -15.03 -10.32 5.03
C LEU A 72 -14.54 -10.89 6.36
N GLN A 73 -15.24 -11.91 6.88
CA GLN A 73 -14.78 -12.63 8.07
C GLN A 73 -13.43 -13.31 7.82
N ARG A 74 -13.25 -13.95 6.66
CA ARG A 74 -11.96 -14.55 6.26
C ARG A 74 -10.82 -13.53 6.20
N VAL A 75 -11.08 -12.33 5.67
CA VAL A 75 -10.09 -11.24 5.69
C VAL A 75 -9.70 -10.86 7.12
N GLU A 76 -10.68 -10.81 8.05
CA GLU A 76 -10.40 -10.46 9.43
C GLU A 76 -9.62 -11.58 10.16
N ASP A 77 -9.96 -12.84 9.90
CA ASP A 77 -9.23 -13.98 10.47
C ASP A 77 -7.80 -14.07 9.92
N ASN A 78 -7.59 -13.79 8.62
CA ASN A 78 -6.25 -13.66 8.06
C ASN A 78 -5.42 -12.60 8.79
N ARG A 79 -6.01 -11.46 9.15
CA ARG A 79 -5.33 -10.42 9.95
C ARG A 79 -4.91 -10.90 11.35
N LYS A 80 -5.67 -11.80 11.96
CA LYS A 80 -5.28 -12.42 13.24
C LYS A 80 -4.08 -13.34 13.03
N HIS A 81 -4.15 -14.22 12.04
CA HIS A 81 -3.04 -15.11 11.68
C HIS A 81 -1.76 -14.34 11.30
N GLU A 82 -1.88 -13.18 10.63
CA GLU A 82 -0.74 -12.30 10.33
C GLU A 82 -0.02 -11.80 11.58
N LYS A 83 -0.79 -11.45 12.62
CA LYS A 83 -0.21 -11.01 13.91
C LYS A 83 0.55 -12.15 14.60
N GLU A 84 0.00 -13.36 14.62
CA GLU A 84 0.63 -14.56 15.17
C GLU A 84 1.89 -14.93 14.39
N ALA A 85 1.78 -14.98 13.06
CA ALA A 85 2.90 -15.27 12.18
C ALA A 85 4.04 -14.25 12.32
N ARG A 86 3.71 -12.98 12.59
CA ARG A 86 4.70 -11.94 12.86
C ARG A 86 5.51 -12.22 14.13
N VAL A 87 4.88 -12.70 15.19
CA VAL A 87 5.57 -13.05 16.45
C VAL A 87 6.50 -14.24 16.23
N ILE A 88 6.00 -15.29 15.59
CA ILE A 88 6.79 -16.51 15.29
C ILE A 88 7.99 -16.19 14.40
N CYS A 89 7.77 -15.44 13.31
CA CYS A 89 8.84 -15.08 12.40
C CYS A 89 9.92 -14.22 13.08
N LYS A 90 9.54 -13.25 13.92
CA LYS A 90 10.52 -12.46 14.70
C LYS A 90 11.37 -13.32 15.62
N LYS A 91 10.77 -14.34 16.25
CA LYS A 91 11.50 -15.28 17.09
C LYS A 91 12.51 -16.07 16.26
N LYS A 92 12.09 -16.61 15.11
CA LYS A 92 12.94 -17.36 14.20
C LYS A 92 14.10 -16.52 13.62
N ILE A 93 13.86 -15.27 13.23
CA ILE A 93 14.91 -14.35 12.77
C ILE A 93 16.00 -14.18 13.85
N ARG A 94 15.61 -14.07 15.12
CA ARG A 94 16.57 -13.97 16.25
C ARG A 94 17.34 -15.27 16.47
N GLU A 95 16.67 -16.41 16.39
CA GLU A 95 17.28 -17.74 16.52
C GLU A 95 18.35 -17.98 15.45
N HIS A 96 18.11 -17.55 14.22
CA HIS A 96 19.06 -17.62 13.11
C HIS A 96 20.11 -16.50 13.11
N GLY A 97 20.02 -15.51 14.00
CA GLY A 97 20.96 -14.39 14.09
C GLY A 97 21.02 -13.52 12.81
N LEU A 98 19.92 -13.45 12.03
CA LEU A 98 19.91 -12.74 10.75
C LEU A 98 19.80 -11.22 10.95
N PRO A 99 20.68 -10.41 10.29
CA PRO A 99 20.65 -8.94 10.38
C PRO A 99 19.52 -8.36 9.50
N MET A 100 18.28 -8.72 9.80
CA MET A 100 17.09 -8.28 9.07
C MET A 100 15.98 -7.85 10.03
N LYS A 101 15.18 -6.88 9.60
CA LYS A 101 14.03 -6.38 10.37
C LYS A 101 12.73 -6.77 9.67
N LEU A 102 11.91 -7.56 10.32
CA LEU A 102 10.56 -7.89 9.83
C LEU A 102 9.64 -6.67 9.96
N VAL A 103 9.10 -6.20 8.85
CA VAL A 103 8.21 -5.04 8.77
C VAL A 103 6.75 -5.46 8.82
N SER A 104 6.34 -6.38 7.95
CA SER A 104 4.94 -6.83 7.86
C SER A 104 4.86 -8.28 7.41
N VAL A 105 3.72 -8.89 7.68
CA VAL A 105 3.34 -10.23 7.19
C VAL A 105 2.00 -10.11 6.53
N GLU A 106 1.77 -10.81 5.44
CA GLU A 106 0.55 -10.82 4.66
C GLU A 106 0.19 -12.23 4.25
N TYR A 107 -1.02 -12.66 4.54
CA TYR A 107 -1.59 -13.87 3.97
C TYR A 107 -2.32 -13.54 2.66
N THR A 108 -2.19 -14.41 1.66
CA THR A 108 -3.09 -14.35 0.50
C THR A 108 -4.51 -14.70 0.93
N PHE A 109 -5.51 -14.21 0.21
CA PHE A 109 -6.92 -14.41 0.56
C PHE A 109 -7.30 -15.90 0.68
N ASP A 110 -6.68 -16.75 -0.11
CA ASP A 110 -6.87 -18.20 -0.15
C ASP A 110 -6.01 -18.99 0.86
N LEU A 111 -5.17 -18.31 1.67
CA LEU A 111 -4.23 -18.89 2.63
C LEU A 111 -3.14 -19.79 2.01
N ASN A 112 -3.00 -19.81 0.69
CA ASN A 112 -2.03 -20.66 0.01
C ASN A 112 -0.59 -20.16 0.10
N LYS A 113 -0.42 -18.88 0.47
CA LYS A 113 0.89 -18.22 0.55
C LYS A 113 0.95 -17.22 1.70
N ILE A 114 2.12 -17.15 2.34
CA ILE A 114 2.45 -16.11 3.31
C ILE A 114 3.62 -15.30 2.76
N ILE A 115 3.48 -13.98 2.76
CA ILE A 115 4.50 -13.05 2.30
C ILE A 115 5.03 -12.29 3.51
N PHE A 116 6.33 -12.41 3.77
CA PHE A 116 7.02 -11.67 4.82
C PHE A 116 7.81 -10.52 4.20
N TYR A 117 7.47 -9.30 4.58
CA TYR A 117 8.17 -8.09 4.14
C TYR A 117 9.22 -7.71 5.15
N PHE A 118 10.45 -7.54 4.70
CA PHE A 118 11.58 -7.21 5.57
C PHE A 118 12.48 -6.13 4.95
N THR A 119 13.26 -5.47 5.82
CA THR A 119 14.36 -4.58 5.43
C THR A 119 15.67 -5.14 5.92
N ALA A 120 16.73 -4.91 5.16
CA ALA A 120 18.09 -5.30 5.47
C ALA A 120 19.08 -4.40 4.72
N ASP A 121 20.25 -4.17 5.29
CA ASP A 121 21.28 -3.31 4.71
C ASP A 121 22.07 -3.96 3.57
N GLY A 122 21.88 -5.28 3.36
CA GLY A 122 22.59 -6.02 2.32
C GLY A 122 21.84 -7.27 1.88
N ARG A 123 22.54 -8.14 1.17
CA ARG A 123 22.04 -9.44 0.74
C ARG A 123 22.14 -10.42 1.90
N ILE A 124 21.02 -11.03 2.28
CA ILE A 124 20.93 -12.00 3.37
C ILE A 124 20.64 -13.37 2.80
N ASP A 125 21.30 -14.40 3.35
CA ASP A 125 20.92 -15.78 3.11
C ASP A 125 19.86 -16.22 4.12
N PHE A 126 18.66 -16.39 3.62
CA PHE A 126 17.48 -16.75 4.42
C PHE A 126 16.96 -18.17 4.11
N ARG A 127 17.76 -19.03 3.45
CA ARG A 127 17.33 -20.37 3.02
C ARG A 127 16.87 -21.23 4.19
N ASP A 128 17.61 -21.22 5.29
CA ASP A 128 17.27 -22.03 6.46
C ASP A 128 16.08 -21.44 7.23
N LEU A 129 15.98 -20.09 7.29
CA LEU A 129 14.79 -19.42 7.83
C LEU A 129 13.52 -19.80 7.04
N VAL A 130 13.59 -19.85 5.70
CA VAL A 130 12.44 -20.26 4.87
C VAL A 130 12.02 -21.69 5.16
N LYS A 131 12.96 -22.63 5.29
CA LYS A 131 12.68 -24.04 5.63
C LYS A 131 11.97 -24.13 6.98
N ASP A 132 12.48 -23.44 8.00
CA ASP A 132 11.91 -23.42 9.33
C ASP A 132 10.49 -22.82 9.33
N LEU A 133 10.29 -21.68 8.66
CA LEU A 133 8.96 -21.08 8.54
C LEU A 133 8.00 -21.99 7.77
N ALA A 134 8.45 -22.65 6.69
CA ALA A 134 7.63 -23.57 5.94
C ALA A 134 7.23 -24.80 6.77
N SER A 135 8.10 -25.30 7.65
CA SER A 135 7.79 -26.41 8.56
C SER A 135 6.71 -26.03 9.60
N VAL A 136 6.74 -24.78 10.09
CA VAL A 136 5.79 -24.26 11.09
C VAL A 136 4.43 -23.98 10.46
N PHE A 137 4.41 -23.25 9.34
CA PHE A 137 3.15 -22.77 8.73
C PHE A 137 2.54 -23.74 7.72
N ARG A 138 3.30 -24.72 7.23
CA ARG A 138 2.90 -25.72 6.22
C ARG A 138 2.28 -25.08 4.97
N THR A 139 2.73 -23.88 4.63
CA THR A 139 2.27 -23.06 3.52
C THR A 139 3.45 -22.54 2.72
N ARG A 140 3.22 -22.11 1.50
CA ARG A 140 4.27 -21.48 0.67
C ARG A 140 4.72 -20.16 1.29
N ILE A 141 6.01 -20.06 1.60
CA ILE A 141 6.63 -18.87 2.17
C ILE A 141 7.30 -18.04 1.07
N GLU A 142 7.05 -16.74 1.09
CA GLU A 142 7.73 -15.78 0.23
C GLU A 142 8.34 -14.67 1.10
N LEU A 143 9.65 -14.47 1.00
CA LEU A 143 10.36 -13.38 1.65
C LEU A 143 10.62 -12.26 0.65
N ARG A 144 10.16 -11.04 0.94
CA ARG A 144 10.34 -9.85 0.11
C ARG A 144 11.10 -8.78 0.85
N GLN A 145 12.27 -8.43 0.34
CA GLN A 145 12.97 -7.25 0.79
C GLN A 145 12.28 -6.00 0.24
N ILE A 146 12.03 -5.02 1.10
CA ILE A 146 11.40 -3.76 0.76
C ILE A 146 12.33 -2.57 1.03
N GLY A 147 12.09 -1.47 0.31
CA GLY A 147 12.85 -0.25 0.50
C GLY A 147 12.39 0.54 1.74
N VAL A 148 13.23 1.45 2.22
CA VAL A 148 12.97 2.29 3.42
C VAL A 148 11.68 3.14 3.31
N ARG A 149 11.28 3.56 2.10
CA ARG A 149 10.02 4.28 1.91
C ARG A 149 8.81 3.36 2.03
N ASP A 150 8.90 2.13 1.53
CA ASP A 150 7.83 1.15 1.66
C ASP A 150 7.69 0.68 3.11
N GLU A 151 8.81 0.58 3.84
CA GLU A 151 8.79 0.36 5.29
C GLU A 151 8.02 1.49 5.99
N ALA A 152 8.39 2.76 5.74
CA ALA A 152 7.69 3.91 6.32
C ALA A 152 6.20 3.93 5.95
N LYS A 153 5.86 3.58 4.70
CA LYS A 153 4.46 3.46 4.22
C LYS A 153 3.67 2.41 5.00
N MET A 154 4.28 1.25 5.25
CA MET A 154 3.62 0.14 5.96
C MET A 154 3.50 0.40 7.46
N MET A 155 4.49 1.05 8.07
CA MET A 155 4.48 1.38 9.49
C MET A 155 3.56 2.57 9.80
N GLY A 156 3.40 3.49 8.85
CA GLY A 156 2.69 4.75 9.07
C GLY A 156 3.47 5.70 9.99
N GLY A 157 2.77 6.66 10.54
CA GLY A 157 3.33 7.64 11.49
C GLY A 157 3.02 9.08 11.11
N ILE A 158 3.65 10.03 11.81
CA ILE A 158 3.49 11.46 11.61
C ILE A 158 4.73 12.02 10.93
N GLY A 159 4.55 12.82 9.89
CA GLY A 159 5.62 13.51 9.19
C GLY A 159 6.15 14.71 9.95
N CYS A 160 7.27 15.29 9.51
CA CYS A 160 7.83 16.53 10.06
C CYS A 160 6.87 17.74 9.97
N CYS A 161 5.86 17.66 9.12
CA CYS A 161 4.78 18.64 8.98
C CYS A 161 3.64 18.47 10.00
N GLY A 162 3.72 17.50 10.93
CA GLY A 162 2.67 17.21 11.92
C GLY A 162 1.45 16.45 11.38
N ARG A 163 1.45 16.06 10.09
CA ARG A 163 0.36 15.31 9.46
C ARG A 163 0.74 13.82 9.31
N PRO A 164 -0.24 12.92 9.21
CA PRO A 164 0.03 11.53 8.85
C PRO A 164 0.83 11.45 7.54
N LEU A 165 1.70 10.46 7.43
CA LEU A 165 2.57 10.29 6.27
C LEU A 165 1.78 10.22 4.97
N CYS A 166 2.12 11.07 3.99
CA CYS A 166 1.48 11.10 2.66
C CYS A 166 1.52 9.72 2.00
N CYS A 167 2.66 9.00 2.11
CA CYS A 167 2.82 7.66 1.57
C CYS A 167 1.91 6.61 2.22
N ALA A 168 1.49 6.81 3.47
CA ALA A 168 0.60 5.90 4.19
C ALA A 168 -0.89 6.25 4.01
N THR A 169 -1.21 7.46 3.55
CA THR A 169 -2.60 7.96 3.47
C THR A 169 -3.14 8.00 2.05
N PHE A 170 -2.53 8.78 1.16
CA PHE A 170 -3.08 9.03 -0.18
C PHE A 170 -2.08 8.86 -1.33
N LEU A 171 -0.77 9.09 -1.08
CA LEU A 171 0.24 9.05 -2.13
C LEU A 171 0.69 7.61 -2.38
N GLY A 172 0.03 6.95 -3.33
CA GLY A 172 0.29 5.56 -3.69
C GLY A 172 1.48 5.35 -4.62
N ASP A 173 1.63 6.25 -5.58
CA ASP A 173 2.68 6.23 -6.60
C ASP A 173 3.74 7.30 -6.29
N PHE A 174 5.00 6.97 -6.61
CA PHE A 174 6.14 7.84 -6.31
C PHE A 174 6.90 8.18 -7.59
N GLU A 175 6.92 9.46 -7.91
CA GLU A 175 7.77 10.00 -8.96
C GLU A 175 9.14 10.40 -8.39
N PRO A 176 10.18 10.50 -9.24
CA PRO A 176 11.48 10.99 -8.84
C PRO A 176 11.41 12.40 -8.25
N VAL A 177 12.09 12.61 -7.13
CA VAL A 177 12.15 13.91 -6.43
C VAL A 177 13.56 14.46 -6.55
N SER A 178 13.69 15.74 -6.89
CA SER A 178 14.98 16.43 -6.99
C SER A 178 15.11 17.56 -5.94
N ILE A 179 16.35 17.90 -5.60
CA ILE A 179 16.64 19.04 -4.70
C ILE A 179 16.20 20.37 -5.36
N ARG A 180 16.15 20.44 -6.67
CA ARG A 180 15.66 21.62 -7.40
C ARG A 180 14.22 21.98 -6.98
N MET A 181 13.35 20.98 -6.80
CA MET A 181 11.96 21.19 -6.35
C MET A 181 11.92 21.85 -4.96
N ALA A 182 12.85 21.49 -4.05
CA ALA A 182 12.94 22.14 -2.75
C ALA A 182 13.36 23.62 -2.87
N LYS A 183 14.26 23.95 -3.80
CA LYS A 183 14.65 25.35 -4.11
C LYS A 183 13.49 26.16 -4.68
N GLU A 184 12.75 25.59 -5.64
CA GLU A 184 11.58 26.23 -6.27
C GLU A 184 10.46 26.50 -5.26
N GLN A 185 10.35 25.67 -4.22
CA GLN A 185 9.41 25.83 -3.11
C GLN A 185 9.96 26.70 -1.95
N ASN A 186 11.11 27.36 -2.14
CA ASN A 186 11.77 28.20 -1.14
C ASN A 186 12.03 27.51 0.20
N LEU A 187 12.28 26.19 0.18
CA LEU A 187 12.61 25.45 1.39
C LEU A 187 14.11 25.51 1.69
N SER A 188 14.44 25.55 2.97
CA SER A 188 15.82 25.41 3.43
C SER A 188 16.39 24.08 2.97
N LEU A 189 17.58 24.09 2.35
CA LEU A 189 18.24 22.88 1.85
C LEU A 189 18.88 22.02 2.97
N ASN A 190 18.56 22.31 4.23
CA ASN A 190 19.01 21.46 5.32
C ASN A 190 18.39 20.04 5.15
N PRO A 191 19.22 18.98 5.07
CA PRO A 191 18.75 17.61 4.89
C PRO A 191 17.66 17.19 5.88
N THR A 192 17.73 17.65 7.13
CA THR A 192 16.73 17.34 8.16
C THR A 192 15.35 17.94 7.87
N LYS A 193 15.29 19.05 7.12
CA LYS A 193 14.04 19.75 6.80
C LYS A 193 13.42 19.31 5.47
N ILE A 194 14.22 18.74 4.55
CA ILE A 194 13.74 18.28 3.24
C ILE A 194 13.66 16.76 3.11
N SER A 195 14.07 16.02 4.15
CA SER A 195 13.96 14.55 4.20
C SER A 195 12.72 14.10 4.97
N GLY A 196 12.07 13.08 4.46
CA GLY A 196 11.01 12.39 5.18
C GLY A 196 11.55 11.42 6.24
N ILE A 197 10.66 10.83 7.02
CA ILE A 197 10.99 9.80 8.03
C ILE A 197 11.73 8.59 7.44
N CYS A 198 11.57 8.34 6.14
CA CYS A 198 12.29 7.29 5.40
C CYS A 198 13.74 7.67 5.03
N GLY A 199 14.23 8.83 5.43
CA GLY A 199 15.58 9.31 5.10
C GLY A 199 15.78 9.78 3.64
N ARG A 200 14.77 9.68 2.78
CA ARG A 200 14.78 10.18 1.40
C ARG A 200 14.11 11.54 1.32
N LEU A 201 14.35 12.28 0.22
CA LEU A 201 13.64 13.55 -0.04
C LEU A 201 12.12 13.35 0.10
N MET A 202 11.45 14.32 0.68
CA MET A 202 10.01 14.28 0.92
C MET A 202 9.24 14.14 -0.40
N CYS A 203 8.34 13.17 -0.46
CA CYS A 203 7.52 12.91 -1.65
C CYS A 203 6.52 14.04 -1.95
N CYS A 204 6.12 14.83 -0.96
CA CYS A 204 5.27 16.00 -1.15
C CYS A 204 5.93 17.09 -2.00
N LEU A 205 7.28 17.18 -2.03
CA LEU A 205 7.97 18.12 -2.92
C LEU A 205 7.58 17.94 -4.39
N LYS A 206 7.48 16.71 -4.86
CA LYS A 206 7.02 16.43 -6.23
C LYS A 206 5.51 16.62 -6.35
N TYR A 207 4.75 16.14 -5.38
CA TYR A 207 3.30 16.25 -5.39
C TYR A 207 2.80 17.70 -5.46
N GLU A 208 3.54 18.61 -4.82
CA GLU A 208 3.20 20.04 -4.77
C GLU A 208 3.94 20.87 -5.84
N SER A 209 4.91 20.28 -6.58
CA SER A 209 5.78 21.03 -7.50
C SER A 209 5.02 21.85 -8.55
N ASP A 210 3.93 21.31 -9.09
CA ASP A 210 3.16 21.96 -10.14
C ASP A 210 2.48 23.26 -9.65
N CYS A 211 2.24 23.37 -8.34
CA CYS A 211 1.70 24.58 -7.72
C CYS A 211 2.72 25.74 -7.65
N TYR A 212 4.00 25.42 -7.69
CA TYR A 212 5.10 26.40 -7.58
C TYR A 212 5.70 26.77 -8.94
N CYS A 213 5.55 25.92 -9.96
CA CYS A 213 6.09 26.16 -11.29
C CYS A 213 5.21 27.06 -12.18
N GLY A 214 4.20 27.75 -11.63
CA GLY A 214 3.29 28.61 -12.39
C GLY A 214 2.32 27.87 -13.32
N GLN A 215 2.38 26.57 -13.38
CA GLN A 215 1.52 25.68 -14.18
C GLN A 215 0.40 25.05 -13.35
N CYS A 216 0.01 25.70 -12.26
CA CYS A 216 -1.06 25.19 -11.41
C CYS A 216 -2.35 25.04 -12.26
N PRO A 217 -2.82 23.84 -12.54
CA PRO A 217 -4.13 23.68 -13.15
C PRO A 217 -5.14 24.28 -12.15
N LYS A 218 -5.93 25.25 -12.58
CA LYS A 218 -6.89 26.01 -11.75
C LYS A 218 -7.99 25.15 -11.07
N GLN A 219 -7.79 23.85 -10.97
CA GLN A 219 -8.66 22.89 -10.30
C GLN A 219 -7.87 21.85 -9.52
N VAL A 220 -7.16 22.27 -8.50
CA VAL A 220 -6.97 21.38 -7.36
C VAL A 220 -8.33 21.28 -6.68
N LYS A 221 -9.12 20.23 -6.97
CA LYS A 221 -10.25 19.86 -6.12
C LYS A 221 -9.68 19.79 -4.71
N LYS A 222 -10.03 20.75 -3.86
CA LYS A 222 -9.69 20.72 -2.44
C LYS A 222 -10.18 19.37 -1.93
N ILE A 223 -9.24 18.45 -1.73
CA ILE A 223 -9.52 17.21 -1.00
C ILE A 223 -9.78 17.69 0.42
N GLN A 224 -11.06 17.83 0.75
CA GLN A 224 -11.46 18.09 2.13
C GLN A 224 -10.93 16.91 2.95
N PRO A 225 -10.17 17.16 4.03
CA PRO A 225 -9.82 16.12 4.95
C PRO A 225 -11.12 15.50 5.46
N PRO A 226 -11.16 14.15 5.67
CA PRO A 226 -12.32 13.54 6.28
C PRO A 226 -12.57 14.24 7.61
N GLN A 227 -13.74 14.83 7.77
CA GLN A 227 -14.23 15.38 9.03
C GLN A 227 -14.43 14.20 9.99
N GLN A 228 -13.37 13.80 10.68
CA GLN A 228 -13.50 12.99 11.89
C GLN A 228 -13.76 14.00 13.01
N GLY A 229 -15.00 14.00 13.48
CA GLY A 229 -15.40 14.73 14.68
C GLY A 229 -14.53 14.26 15.85
N LEU A 230 -13.56 15.08 16.24
CA LEU A 230 -12.88 14.97 17.52
C LEU A 230 -13.86 15.49 18.57
N SER A 231 -14.57 14.56 19.21
CA SER A 231 -15.21 14.80 20.50
C SER A 231 -14.10 15.14 21.50
N LEU A 232 -14.01 16.39 21.90
CA LEU A 232 -13.22 16.83 23.05
C LEU A 232 -13.84 16.23 24.30
N ILE A 233 -13.25 15.17 24.85
CA ILE A 233 -13.49 14.77 26.23
C ILE A 233 -12.53 15.60 27.07
N HIS A 234 -13.10 16.56 27.80
CA HIS A 234 -12.42 17.25 28.90
C HIS A 234 -12.13 16.24 30.03
N ILE A 235 -10.88 16.15 30.43
CA ILE A 235 -10.48 15.95 31.84
C ILE A 235 -9.36 16.95 32.10
#